data_2e5b65ee99fe3b848997521364457d40
#
_entry.id   2e5b65ee99fe3b848997521364457d40
#
_cell.length_a   1.000
_cell.length_b   1.000
_cell.length_c   1.000
_cell.angle_alpha   90.00
_cell.angle_beta   90.00
_cell.angle_gamma   90.00
#
_symmetry.space_group_name_H-M   'P 1'
#
loop_
_entity.id
_entity.type
_entity.pdbx_description
1 polymer ?
#
loop_
_entity_poly.entity_id
_entity_poly.type
_entity_poly.pdbx_seq_one_letter_code
_entity_poly.pdbx_strand_id
1 'polypeptide(L)'
;MNKNDDSFHITFTEKTIKPFVRGQIPLIHSYVGLQSKLRELGFDLYDEFVNHSYENESDSVKRLEMIVDEGKRLMYLDTENYLRENQSRVYKNKKLCEYLVWQGKTMVHDIIDNINI
;
A
#
# COMPACT_ATOMS: atom_id res chain seq x y z
N MET A 1 24.71 -5.42 0.98
CA MET A 1 24.28 -4.74 0.87
C MET A 1 23.80 -4.16 1.75
N ASN A 2 23.71 -3.67 2.00
CA ASN A 2 23.20 -3.26 2.67
C ASN A 2 22.16 -3.04 2.64
N LYS A 3 22.02 -3.47 2.74
CA LYS A 3 20.92 -3.66 2.44
C LYS A 3 19.96 -3.05 3.26
N ASN A 4 20.16 -2.64 4.43
CA ASN A 4 19.23 -2.01 5.29
C ASN A 4 18.78 -0.71 4.75
N ASP A 5 19.66 0.09 4.30
CA ASP A 5 19.31 1.35 3.72
C ASP A 5 18.62 1.14 2.42
N ASP A 6 19.06 0.15 1.71
CA ASP A 6 18.48 -0.16 0.45
C ASP A 6 17.05 -0.60 0.60
N SER A 7 16.76 -1.33 1.65
CA SER A 7 15.40 -1.77 1.86
C SER A 7 14.49 -0.63 2.12
N PHE A 8 14.96 0.40 2.76
CA PHE A 8 14.14 1.55 3.00
C PHE A 8 13.72 2.20 1.70
N HIS A 9 14.61 2.31 0.76
CA HIS A 9 14.28 2.90 -0.52
C HIS A 9 13.36 2.01 -1.33
N ILE A 10 13.58 0.71 -1.27
CA ILE A 10 12.76 -0.23 -1.98
C ILE A 10 11.32 -0.18 -1.51
N THR A 11 11.10 0.24 -0.28
CA THR A 11 9.78 0.33 0.30
C THR A 11 8.81 1.08 -0.57
N PHE A 12 9.27 2.09 -1.29
CA PHE A 12 8.40 2.94 -2.07
C PHE A 12 8.54 2.68 -3.55
N THR A 13 8.53 1.42 -3.92
CA THR A 13 8.53 1.03 -5.31
C THR A 13 7.12 1.12 -5.88
N GLU A 14 7.02 0.83 -7.13
CA GLU A 14 5.75 0.82 -7.84
C GLU A 14 4.72 -0.03 -7.14
N LYS A 15 5.12 -1.21 -6.65
CA LYS A 15 4.18 -2.13 -6.02
C LYS A 15 3.60 -1.58 -4.73
N THR A 16 4.36 -0.74 -4.05
CA THR A 16 3.91 -0.14 -2.80
C THR A 16 2.94 1.02 -3.04
N ILE A 17 3.26 1.85 -4.01
CA ILE A 17 2.54 3.11 -4.21
C ILE A 17 1.35 2.99 -5.16
N LYS A 18 1.44 2.08 -6.11
CA LYS A 18 0.42 1.95 -7.14
C LYS A 18 -1.01 1.86 -6.61
N PRO A 19 -1.29 1.05 -5.58
CA PRO A 19 -2.68 0.97 -5.10
C PRO A 19 -3.19 2.31 -4.62
N PHE A 20 -2.34 3.11 -3.96
CA PHE A 20 -2.78 4.40 -3.44
C PHE A 20 -3.02 5.39 -4.56
N VAL A 21 -2.14 5.39 -5.55
CA VAL A 21 -2.29 6.29 -6.70
C VAL A 21 -3.56 5.96 -7.47
N ARG A 22 -3.87 4.68 -7.59
CA ARG A 22 -5.05 4.23 -8.33
C ARG A 22 -6.32 4.20 -7.53
N GLY A 23 -6.24 4.50 -6.24
CA GLY A 23 -7.43 4.50 -5.38
C GLY A 23 -7.97 3.11 -5.15
N GLN A 24 -7.09 2.12 -5.03
CA GLN A 24 -7.46 0.72 -4.83
C GLN A 24 -7.19 0.30 -3.40
N ILE A 25 -7.75 -0.84 -3.02
CA ILE A 25 -7.47 -1.45 -1.72
C ILE A 25 -6.02 -1.97 -1.73
N PRO A 26 -5.20 -1.59 -0.77
CA PRO A 26 -3.80 -2.04 -0.75
C PRO A 26 -3.65 -3.37 -0.03
N LEU A 27 -3.28 -4.41 -0.77
CA LEU A 27 -2.81 -5.66 -0.21
C LEU A 27 -1.40 -5.84 -0.69
N ILE A 28 -0.44 -5.63 0.19
CA ILE A 28 0.96 -5.50 -0.23
C ILE A 28 1.81 -6.57 0.41
N HIS A 29 2.40 -7.41 -0.42
CA HIS A 29 3.33 -8.44 0.02
C HIS A 29 4.75 -7.85 -0.01
N SER A 30 5.28 -7.57 1.14
CA SER A 30 6.60 -7.00 1.26
C SER A 30 7.21 -7.47 2.59
N TYR A 31 8.05 -6.66 3.20
CA TYR A 31 8.70 -7.05 4.44
C TYR A 31 7.80 -6.71 5.64
N VAL A 32 8.09 -7.36 6.75
CA VAL A 32 7.37 -7.11 7.99
C VAL A 32 7.60 -5.66 8.40
N GLY A 33 6.52 -4.99 8.72
CA GLY A 33 6.58 -3.60 9.18
C GLY A 33 6.32 -2.56 8.12
N LEU A 34 6.17 -2.95 6.85
CA LEU A 34 5.90 -1.98 5.81
C LEU A 34 4.60 -1.24 6.07
N GLN A 35 3.54 -1.96 6.44
CA GLN A 35 2.24 -1.34 6.65
C GLN A 35 2.29 -0.35 7.81
N SER A 36 3.02 -0.68 8.87
CA SER A 36 3.18 0.25 9.98
C SER A 36 3.87 1.52 9.54
N LYS A 37 4.87 1.39 8.69
CA LYS A 37 5.59 2.53 8.18
C LYS A 37 4.67 3.40 7.31
N LEU A 38 3.84 2.78 6.51
CA LEU A 38 2.90 3.53 5.69
C LEU A 38 1.91 4.30 6.55
N ARG A 39 1.45 3.68 7.63
CA ARG A 39 0.54 4.36 8.56
C ARG A 39 1.22 5.54 9.23
N GLU A 40 2.49 5.40 9.59
CA GLU A 40 3.25 6.50 10.18
C GLU A 40 3.39 7.66 9.22
N LEU A 41 3.47 7.38 7.94
CA LEU A 41 3.54 8.43 6.93
C LEU A 41 2.18 9.08 6.67
N GLY A 42 1.12 8.50 7.19
CA GLY A 42 -0.22 9.07 7.05
C GLY A 42 -1.14 8.34 6.08
N PHE A 43 -0.68 7.24 5.49
CA PHE A 43 -1.54 6.49 4.59
C PHE A 43 -2.66 5.80 5.35
N ASP A 44 -3.82 5.77 4.73
CA ASP A 44 -4.99 5.08 5.25
C ASP A 44 -5.08 3.73 4.56
N LEU A 45 -4.96 2.66 5.32
CA LEU A 45 -4.99 1.31 4.77
C LEU A 45 -6.36 0.68 4.91
N TYR A 46 -7.37 1.46 5.31
CA TYR A 46 -8.76 1.00 5.44
C TYR A 46 -8.87 -0.18 6.41
N ASP A 47 -8.23 -0.04 7.58
CA ASP A 47 -8.08 -1.15 8.53
C ASP A 47 -9.40 -1.69 9.06
N GLU A 48 -10.45 -0.88 9.09
CA GLU A 48 -11.74 -1.37 9.56
C GLU A 48 -12.42 -2.28 8.53
N PHE A 49 -11.97 -2.24 7.29
CA PHE A 49 -12.56 -3.01 6.20
C PHE A 49 -11.64 -4.15 5.76
N VAL A 50 -10.34 -3.92 5.82
CA VAL A 50 -9.32 -4.86 5.34
C VAL A 50 -8.54 -5.41 6.52
N ASN A 51 -8.35 -6.72 6.53
CA ASN A 51 -7.55 -7.36 7.57
C ASN A 51 -6.10 -7.41 7.11
N HIS A 52 -5.27 -6.58 7.70
CA HIS A 52 -3.84 -6.51 7.38
C HIS A 52 -2.97 -7.30 8.35
N SER A 53 -3.54 -8.26 9.07
CA SER A 53 -2.75 -9.01 10.06
C SER A 53 -1.58 -9.75 9.44
N TYR A 54 -1.60 -9.99 8.14
CA TYR A 54 -0.49 -10.62 7.44
C TYR A 54 0.81 -9.83 7.61
N GLU A 55 0.70 -8.55 7.94
CA GLU A 55 1.88 -7.70 8.06
C GLU A 55 2.82 -8.16 9.17
N ASN A 56 2.30 -8.90 10.13
CA ASN A 56 3.09 -9.37 11.27
C ASN A 56 3.65 -10.77 11.07
N GLU A 57 3.33 -11.41 9.96
CA GLU A 57 3.80 -12.76 9.70
C GLU A 57 5.20 -12.71 9.12
N SER A 58 6.16 -13.31 9.81
CA SER A 58 7.56 -13.28 9.36
C SER A 58 7.84 -14.27 8.26
N ASP A 59 7.07 -15.36 8.17
CA ASP A 59 7.24 -16.34 7.12
C ASP A 59 6.63 -15.79 5.82
N SER A 60 7.47 -15.61 4.82
CA SER A 60 7.05 -14.99 3.57
C SER A 60 5.97 -15.77 2.85
N VAL A 61 6.03 -17.09 2.88
CA VAL A 61 5.04 -17.94 2.22
C VAL A 61 3.70 -17.83 2.94
N LYS A 62 3.73 -17.91 4.27
CA LYS A 62 2.51 -17.78 5.06
C LYS A 62 1.90 -16.41 4.87
N ARG A 63 2.74 -15.38 4.82
CA ARG A 63 2.26 -14.02 4.62
C ARG A 63 1.53 -13.91 3.29
N LEU A 64 2.09 -14.52 2.25
CA LEU A 64 1.44 -14.51 0.95
C LEU A 64 0.10 -15.23 0.99
N GLU A 65 0.05 -16.37 1.68
CA GLU A 65 -1.21 -17.11 1.82
C GLU A 65 -2.26 -16.28 2.52
N MET A 66 -1.87 -15.56 3.56
CA MET A 66 -2.79 -14.71 4.29
C MET A 66 -3.31 -13.58 3.40
N ILE A 67 -2.45 -13.02 2.56
CA ILE A 67 -2.85 -11.97 1.63
C ILE A 67 -3.85 -12.52 0.61
N VAL A 68 -3.58 -13.71 0.10
CA VAL A 68 -4.49 -14.34 -0.86
C VAL A 68 -5.84 -14.61 -0.21
N ASP A 69 -5.84 -15.10 1.03
CA ASP A 69 -7.09 -15.34 1.75
C ASP A 69 -7.86 -14.06 1.96
N GLU A 70 -7.17 -12.99 2.31
CA GLU A 70 -7.85 -11.72 2.49
C GLU A 70 -8.40 -11.20 1.17
N GLY A 71 -7.65 -11.36 0.09
CA GLY A 71 -8.13 -10.99 -1.23
C GLY A 71 -9.39 -11.74 -1.60
N LYS A 72 -9.44 -13.03 -1.31
CA LYS A 72 -10.63 -13.82 -1.58
C LYS A 72 -11.83 -13.35 -0.76
N ARG A 73 -11.58 -13.04 0.51
CA ARG A 73 -12.65 -12.53 1.36
C ARG A 73 -13.22 -11.23 0.80
N LEU A 74 -12.33 -10.34 0.38
CA LEU A 74 -12.75 -9.05 -0.15
C LEU A 74 -13.51 -9.17 -1.46
N MET A 75 -13.27 -10.24 -2.22
CA MET A 75 -13.99 -10.45 -3.48
C MET A 75 -15.48 -10.66 -3.27
N TYR A 76 -15.90 -11.07 -2.08
CA TYR A 76 -17.32 -11.27 -1.78
C TYR A 76 -17.95 -10.03 -1.17
N LEU A 77 -17.19 -8.95 -1.04
CA LEU A 77 -17.69 -7.70 -0.50
C LEU A 77 -17.72 -6.66 -1.60
N ASP A 78 -18.56 -5.66 -1.43
CA ASP A 78 -18.65 -4.58 -2.42
C ASP A 78 -17.57 -3.55 -2.14
N THR A 79 -16.35 -3.86 -2.56
CA THR A 79 -15.21 -2.98 -2.33
C THR A 79 -15.34 -1.68 -3.10
N GLU A 80 -15.96 -1.75 -4.28
CA GLU A 80 -16.16 -0.57 -5.08
C GLU A 80 -17.06 0.43 -4.36
N ASN A 81 -18.13 -0.06 -3.76
CA ASN A 81 -19.04 0.79 -3.00
C ASN A 81 -18.33 1.35 -1.77
N TYR A 82 -17.54 0.52 -1.09
CA TYR A 82 -16.79 0.97 0.08
C TYR A 82 -15.87 2.14 -0.30
N LEU A 83 -15.13 2.01 -1.39
CA LEU A 83 -14.22 3.06 -1.82
C LEU A 83 -14.98 4.31 -2.26
N ARG A 84 -16.12 4.12 -2.91
CA ARG A 84 -16.95 5.25 -3.33
C ARG A 84 -17.45 6.03 -2.12
N GLU A 85 -17.83 5.34 -1.06
CA GLU A 85 -18.30 5.98 0.16
C GLU A 85 -17.17 6.61 0.97
N ASN A 86 -15.92 6.25 0.66
CA ASN A 86 -14.76 6.74 1.39
C ASN A 86 -13.84 7.56 0.50
N GLN A 87 -14.42 8.29 -0.44
CA GLN A 87 -13.65 9.04 -1.43
C GLN A 87 -12.69 10.06 -0.81
N SER A 88 -13.05 10.65 0.31
CA SER A 88 -12.16 11.62 0.94
C SER A 88 -10.88 10.94 1.43
N ARG A 89 -10.99 9.69 1.91
CA ARG A 89 -9.83 8.94 2.36
C ARG A 89 -8.96 8.52 1.18
N VAL A 90 -9.61 8.11 0.09
CA VAL A 90 -8.92 7.76 -1.14
C VAL A 90 -8.15 8.97 -1.66
N TYR A 91 -8.80 10.12 -1.66
CA TYR A 91 -8.20 11.35 -2.14
C TYR A 91 -6.97 11.72 -1.30
N LYS A 92 -7.08 11.59 0.03
CA LYS A 92 -5.97 11.89 0.92
C LYS A 92 -4.76 11.02 0.62
N ASN A 93 -4.99 9.74 0.35
CA ASN A 93 -3.90 8.84 0.01
C ASN A 93 -3.21 9.29 -1.28
N LYS A 94 -4.00 9.68 -2.28
CA LYS A 94 -3.43 10.15 -3.53
C LYS A 94 -2.61 11.42 -3.33
N LYS A 95 -3.13 12.33 -2.52
CA LYS A 95 -2.41 13.58 -2.25
C LYS A 95 -1.13 13.33 -1.48
N LEU A 96 -1.15 12.36 -0.59
CA LEU A 96 0.05 12.02 0.16
C LEU A 96 1.13 11.46 -0.78
N CYS A 97 0.73 10.66 -1.77
CA CYS A 97 1.68 10.18 -2.77
C CYS A 97 2.35 11.34 -3.49
N GLU A 98 1.56 12.33 -3.90
CA GLU A 98 2.10 13.51 -4.56
C GLU A 98 3.06 14.26 -3.66
N TYR A 99 2.69 14.41 -2.40
CA TYR A 99 3.51 15.11 -1.44
C TYR A 99 4.87 14.42 -1.27
N LEU A 100 4.86 13.10 -1.16
CA LEU A 100 6.09 12.35 -0.96
C LEU A 100 7.00 12.43 -2.18
N VAL A 101 6.41 12.46 -3.35
CA VAL A 101 7.19 12.64 -4.58
C VAL A 101 7.86 14.02 -4.58
N TRP A 102 7.11 15.06 -4.25
CA TRP A 102 7.63 16.41 -4.19
C TRP A 102 8.74 16.55 -3.15
N GLN A 103 8.64 15.79 -2.05
CA GLN A 103 9.66 15.81 -1.01
C GLN A 103 10.89 14.99 -1.38
N GLY A 104 10.87 14.30 -2.50
CA GLY A 104 11.97 13.44 -2.90
C GLY A 104 12.17 12.28 -1.97
N LYS A 105 11.11 11.87 -1.26
CA LYS A 105 11.23 10.80 -0.29
C LYS A 105 11.22 9.43 -0.92
N THR A 106 10.85 9.34 -2.18
CA THR A 106 10.75 8.06 -2.86
C THR A 106 11.25 8.22 -4.28
N MET A 107 11.38 7.11 -4.95
CA MET A 107 11.73 7.11 -6.37
C MET A 107 10.50 7.00 -7.23
N VAL A 108 9.36 7.38 -6.71
CA VAL A 108 8.11 7.13 -7.37
C VAL A 108 7.73 8.13 -8.43
N HIS A 109 8.49 9.24 -8.62
CA HIS A 109 8.14 10.16 -9.63
C HIS A 109 8.15 9.52 -11.01
N ASP A 110 9.13 8.69 -11.32
CA ASP A 110 9.12 7.99 -12.59
C ASP A 110 8.01 6.95 -12.63
N ILE A 111 7.72 6.36 -11.51
CA ILE A 111 6.69 5.34 -11.42
C ILE A 111 5.32 5.95 -11.62
N ILE A 112 5.08 7.10 -11.05
CA ILE A 112 3.81 7.77 -11.20
C ILE A 112 3.59 8.18 -12.65
N ASP A 113 4.60 8.65 -13.31
CA ASP A 113 4.51 9.01 -14.70
C ASP A 113 4.11 7.81 -15.55
N ASN A 114 4.66 6.66 -15.25
CA ASN A 114 4.30 5.44 -15.95
C ASN A 114 2.88 4.98 -15.65
N ILE A 115 2.43 5.17 -14.44
CA ILE A 115 1.09 4.77 -14.05
C ILE A 115 0.03 5.62 -14.72
N ASN A 116 0.32 6.87 -14.92
CA ASN A 116 -0.64 7.80 -15.48
C ASN A 116 -0.81 7.69 -16.99
N ILE A 117 -0.05 6.84 -17.58
CA ILE A 117 -0.20 6.55 -18.98
C ILE A 117 -1.37 5.57 -19.19
#